data_0969438584e86a80479cf81faac2b6c1
#
_entry.id   0969438584e86a80479cf81faac2b6c1
#
_cell.length_a   1.000
_cell.length_b   1.000
_cell.length_c   1.000
_cell.angle_alpha   90.00
_cell.angle_beta   90.00
_cell.angle_gamma   90.00
#
_symmetry.space_group_name_H-M   'P 1'
#
loop_
_entity.id
_entity.type
_entity.pdbx_description
1 polymer ?
#
loop_
_entity_poly.entity_id
_entity_poly.type
_entity_poly.pdbx_seq_one_letter_code
_entity_poly.pdbx_strand_id
1 'polypeptide(L)'
;MADLTNDRIPTVVADGVDIVYRVNGTGAGRGSATAALNRIVRRKQTEKASGVRRVHAVRNVSFVAYRGEAIGLIGTNGSGKSTLLKAVAGLLPVENGHIYTDGQPSLLGVNAALMNDLTGERNVHLGGLAMGMSREQVRDRYQEIVDFSGINDKGDFITLPMRTYSSGMAARLRFSIAAAKDHDVLLIDEALATGDRSFQKRSEDRIRELRKHAGTVFLVSHNNKSIRDTCDRVLWLERGELRMDGPTEDVLKEYEAFTGDKSPQAKPKPKAPVPS
;
A
#
# COMPACT_ATOMS: atom_id res chain seq x y z
N MET A 1 11.16 25.42 31.63
CA MET A 1 11.36 25.75 30.21
C MET A 1 11.53 24.41 29.52
N ALA A 2 10.47 23.90 28.90
CA ALA A 2 10.51 22.60 28.17
C ALA A 2 11.28 22.81 26.88
N ASP A 3 12.21 21.92 26.64
CA ASP A 3 13.08 21.88 25.47
C ASP A 3 12.23 21.66 24.20
N LEU A 4 12.04 22.73 23.42
CA LEU A 4 11.20 22.77 22.20
C LEU A 4 12.01 22.46 20.92
N THR A 5 13.05 21.65 21.02
CA THR A 5 13.84 21.24 19.86
C THR A 5 13.55 19.77 19.51
N ASN A 6 12.30 19.43 19.20
CA ASN A 6 12.01 18.22 18.45
C ASN A 6 11.94 18.59 16.96
N ASP A 7 13.09 18.72 16.34
CA ASP A 7 13.30 19.10 14.93
C ASP A 7 12.86 17.99 13.95
N ARG A 8 11.76 17.28 14.27
CA ARG A 8 11.20 16.26 13.40
C ARG A 8 10.39 16.91 12.28
N ILE A 9 10.83 16.71 11.05
CA ILE A 9 10.15 17.23 9.85
C ILE A 9 8.96 16.33 9.56
N PRO A 10 7.70 16.84 9.61
CA PRO A 10 6.53 16.06 9.22
C PRO A 10 6.55 15.79 7.72
N THR A 11 6.31 14.55 7.34
CA THR A 11 6.25 14.10 5.92
C THR A 11 4.85 13.73 5.48
N VAL A 12 4.03 13.24 6.42
CA VAL A 12 2.60 12.99 6.17
C VAL A 12 1.81 13.46 7.38
N VAL A 13 0.81 14.31 7.14
CA VAL A 13 -0.16 14.73 8.15
C VAL A 13 -1.55 14.33 7.66
N ALA A 14 -2.20 13.44 8.39
CA ALA A 14 -3.61 13.12 8.22
C ALA A 14 -4.38 13.79 9.35
N ASP A 15 -5.40 14.58 9.01
CA ASP A 15 -6.22 15.33 9.96
C ASP A 15 -7.70 15.06 9.72
N GLY A 16 -8.34 14.34 10.66
CA GLY A 16 -9.76 14.04 10.64
C GLY A 16 -10.24 13.32 9.38
N VAL A 17 -9.46 12.40 8.84
CA VAL A 17 -9.70 11.78 7.53
C VAL A 17 -10.86 10.82 7.56
N ASP A 18 -11.87 11.10 6.71
CA ASP A 18 -12.98 10.19 6.39
C ASP A 18 -12.92 9.75 4.93
N ILE A 19 -13.07 8.45 4.68
CA ILE A 19 -13.15 7.90 3.33
C ILE A 19 -14.39 7.02 3.20
N VAL A 20 -15.25 7.37 2.22
CA VAL A 20 -16.55 6.71 2.01
C VAL A 20 -16.66 6.22 0.57
N TYR A 21 -16.85 4.92 0.41
CA TYR A 21 -17.23 4.37 -0.87
C TYR A 21 -18.73 4.47 -1.10
N ARG A 22 -19.13 4.98 -2.27
CA ARG A 22 -20.51 5.03 -2.72
C ARG A 22 -20.74 3.88 -3.70
N VAL A 23 -21.37 2.80 -3.21
CA VAL A 23 -21.69 1.64 -4.04
C VAL A 23 -23.11 1.80 -4.54
N ASN A 24 -23.27 2.00 -5.85
CA ASN A 24 -24.58 1.97 -6.47
C ASN A 24 -25.11 0.52 -6.39
N GLY A 25 -26.17 0.30 -5.62
CA GLY A 25 -26.82 -0.99 -5.55
C GLY A 25 -27.36 -1.33 -6.94
N THR A 26 -26.64 -2.20 -7.66
CA THR A 26 -27.20 -2.88 -8.81
C THR A 26 -28.31 -3.80 -8.29
N GLY A 27 -29.53 -3.32 -8.31
CA GLY A 27 -30.73 -4.12 -8.01
C GLY A 27 -31.05 -5.15 -9.09
N ALA A 28 -30.03 -5.84 -9.58
CA ALA A 28 -30.14 -6.96 -10.52
C ALA A 28 -29.54 -8.20 -9.86
N GLY A 29 -30.23 -8.73 -8.85
CA GLY A 29 -30.14 -10.16 -8.59
C GLY A 29 -30.47 -10.88 -9.90
N ARG A 30 -29.59 -11.81 -10.32
CA ARG A 30 -29.92 -12.82 -11.33
C ARG A 30 -31.17 -13.55 -10.84
N GLY A 31 -32.34 -12.96 -11.11
CA GLY A 31 -33.63 -13.56 -10.84
C GLY A 31 -33.95 -14.57 -11.93
N SER A 32 -34.22 -15.79 -11.53
CA SER A 32 -34.83 -16.80 -12.39
C SER A 32 -36.12 -16.23 -13.02
N ALA A 33 -36.52 -16.76 -14.17
CA ALA A 33 -37.74 -16.34 -14.91
C ALA A 33 -39.01 -16.26 -14.04
N THR A 34 -39.06 -16.99 -12.93
CA THR A 34 -40.14 -16.97 -11.93
C THR A 34 -40.22 -15.67 -11.11
N ALA A 35 -39.09 -14.95 -10.94
CA ALA A 35 -39.09 -13.65 -10.25
C ALA A 35 -39.63 -12.52 -11.14
N ALA A 36 -39.51 -12.65 -12.47
CA ALA A 36 -40.04 -11.68 -13.41
C ALA A 36 -41.59 -11.75 -13.49
N LEU A 37 -42.18 -12.96 -13.46
CA LEU A 37 -43.65 -13.14 -13.45
C LEU A 37 -44.29 -12.58 -12.16
N ASN A 38 -43.67 -12.74 -10.99
CA ASN A 38 -44.20 -12.20 -9.73
C ASN A 38 -44.16 -10.65 -9.67
N ARG A 39 -43.32 -9.98 -10.46
CA ARG A 39 -43.31 -8.51 -10.58
C ARG A 39 -44.50 -7.96 -11.37
N ILE A 40 -45.03 -8.72 -12.33
CA ILE A 40 -46.16 -8.29 -13.18
C ILE A 40 -47.48 -8.41 -12.40
N VAL A 41 -47.62 -9.39 -11.53
CA VAL A 41 -48.86 -9.65 -10.79
C VAL A 41 -49.02 -8.79 -9.53
N ARG A 42 -47.92 -8.29 -8.93
CA ARG A 42 -47.95 -7.37 -7.79
C ARG A 42 -47.69 -5.92 -8.20
N ARG A 43 -48.65 -5.32 -8.91
CA ARG A 43 -48.73 -3.87 -9.13
C ARG A 43 -49.21 -3.17 -7.85
N LYS A 44 -48.34 -3.13 -6.85
CA LYS A 44 -48.46 -2.23 -5.70
C LYS A 44 -47.08 -1.63 -5.40
N GLN A 45 -47.08 -0.33 -5.53
CA GLN A 45 -46.08 0.64 -5.17
C GLN A 45 -45.15 0.17 -4.04
N THR A 46 -43.91 -0.03 -4.34
CA THR A 46 -42.81 0.29 -3.44
C THR A 46 -41.73 0.92 -4.32
N GLU A 47 -41.66 2.22 -4.28
CA GLU A 47 -40.47 2.98 -4.68
C GLU A 47 -39.29 2.41 -3.86
N LYS A 48 -38.62 1.39 -4.40
CA LYS A 48 -37.28 1.05 -3.94
C LYS A 48 -36.38 2.10 -4.55
N ALA A 49 -36.16 3.17 -3.79
CA ALA A 49 -35.06 4.07 -3.98
C ALA A 49 -33.83 3.24 -4.36
N SER A 50 -33.24 3.57 -5.47
CA SER A 50 -31.92 3.13 -5.90
C SER A 50 -30.93 3.63 -4.85
N GLY A 51 -30.83 2.88 -3.73
CA GLY A 51 -30.08 3.30 -2.56
C GLY A 51 -28.59 3.17 -2.85
N VAL A 52 -27.93 4.31 -3.01
CA VAL A 52 -26.48 4.39 -2.93
C VAL A 52 -26.09 3.91 -1.53
N ARG A 53 -25.51 2.72 -1.43
CA ARG A 53 -24.96 2.23 -0.16
C ARG A 53 -23.64 2.94 0.11
N ARG A 54 -23.57 3.64 1.25
CA ARG A 54 -22.32 4.27 1.72
C ARG A 54 -21.59 3.28 2.63
N VAL A 55 -20.32 3.04 2.31
CA VAL A 55 -19.41 2.20 3.11
C VAL A 55 -18.31 3.08 3.63
N HIS A 56 -18.31 3.38 4.94
CA HIS A 56 -17.24 4.10 5.60
C HIS A 56 -16.05 3.16 5.77
N ALA A 57 -15.02 3.39 4.97
CA ALA A 57 -13.79 2.59 4.98
C ALA A 57 -12.74 3.15 5.95
N VAL A 58 -12.70 4.47 6.14
CA VAL A 58 -11.86 5.18 7.10
C VAL A 58 -12.71 6.24 7.78
N ARG A 59 -12.55 6.39 9.11
CA ARG A 59 -13.39 7.25 9.95
C ARG A 59 -12.54 8.08 10.90
N ASN A 60 -12.54 9.39 10.68
CA ASN A 60 -11.90 10.39 11.54
C ASN A 60 -10.48 10.00 11.98
N VAL A 61 -9.65 9.55 11.02
CA VAL A 61 -8.28 9.13 11.31
C VAL A 61 -7.34 10.32 11.26
N SER A 62 -6.58 10.52 12.35
CA SER A 62 -5.57 11.57 12.46
C SER A 62 -4.24 10.98 12.92
N PHE A 63 -3.15 11.32 12.24
CA PHE A 63 -1.77 11.01 12.64
C PHE A 63 -0.79 11.95 11.95
N VAL A 64 0.42 12.02 12.50
CA VAL A 64 1.55 12.71 11.87
C VAL A 64 2.70 11.71 11.72
N ALA A 65 3.23 11.57 10.52
CA ALA A 65 4.44 10.81 10.24
C ALA A 65 5.61 11.76 9.97
N TYR A 66 6.78 11.37 10.44
CA TYR A 66 7.98 12.21 10.37
C TYR A 66 9.05 11.55 9.49
N ARG A 67 9.95 12.38 8.97
CA ARG A 67 11.08 11.93 8.17
C ARG A 67 11.95 10.93 8.95
N GLY A 68 12.30 9.84 8.29
CA GLY A 68 13.06 8.74 8.88
C GLY A 68 12.23 7.69 9.60
N GLU A 69 10.90 7.89 9.79
CA GLU A 69 10.04 6.87 10.40
C GLU A 69 9.70 5.73 9.43
N ALA A 70 9.71 4.52 9.97
CA ALA A 70 9.09 3.37 9.33
C ALA A 70 7.85 2.95 10.14
N ILE A 71 6.69 3.10 9.54
CA ILE A 71 5.39 2.95 10.17
C ILE A 71 4.68 1.71 9.64
N GLY A 72 4.38 0.78 10.53
CA GLY A 72 3.54 -0.38 10.22
C GLY A 72 2.05 0.00 10.26
N LEU A 73 1.29 -0.47 9.30
CA LEU A 73 -0.17 -0.31 9.29
C LEU A 73 -0.82 -1.68 9.41
N ILE A 74 -1.38 -1.98 10.59
CA ILE A 74 -1.98 -3.27 10.92
C ILE A 74 -3.48 -3.18 11.17
N GLY A 75 -4.15 -4.33 11.25
CA GLY A 75 -5.59 -4.45 11.53
C GLY A 75 -6.21 -5.59 10.74
N THR A 76 -7.44 -5.96 11.07
CA THR A 76 -8.17 -7.05 10.43
C THR A 76 -8.46 -6.77 8.95
N ASN A 77 -8.86 -7.81 8.19
CA ASN A 77 -9.27 -7.63 6.80
C ASN A 77 -10.50 -6.70 6.73
N GLY A 78 -10.44 -5.69 5.84
CA GLY A 78 -11.49 -4.69 5.72
C GLY A 78 -11.43 -3.55 6.76
N SER A 79 -10.37 -3.46 7.57
CA SER A 79 -10.21 -2.38 8.56
C SER A 79 -9.86 -1.01 7.95
N GLY A 80 -9.62 -0.92 6.63
CA GLY A 80 -9.36 0.35 5.95
C GLY A 80 -7.89 0.62 5.58
N LYS A 81 -6.94 -0.26 5.92
CA LYS A 81 -5.49 -0.08 5.68
C LYS A 81 -5.13 0.33 4.25
N SER A 82 -5.45 -0.52 3.27
CA SER A 82 -5.16 -0.24 1.86
C SER A 82 -5.93 0.97 1.34
N THR A 83 -7.08 1.28 1.93
CA THR A 83 -7.86 2.49 1.60
C THR A 83 -7.15 3.75 2.08
N LEU A 84 -6.69 3.76 3.34
CA LEU A 84 -5.91 4.86 3.89
C LEU A 84 -4.60 5.06 3.11
N LEU A 85 -3.89 3.96 2.81
CA LEU A 85 -2.65 4.01 2.04
C LEU A 85 -2.85 4.62 0.65
N LYS A 86 -3.94 4.25 -0.04
CA LYS A 86 -4.31 4.85 -1.35
C LYS A 86 -4.67 6.34 -1.24
N ALA A 87 -5.29 6.75 -0.14
CA ALA A 87 -5.59 8.16 0.08
C ALA A 87 -4.31 8.97 0.36
N VAL A 88 -3.38 8.44 1.15
CA VAL A 88 -2.04 9.04 1.34
C VAL A 88 -1.29 9.14 0.02
N ALA A 89 -1.44 8.15 -0.88
CA ALA A 89 -0.87 8.17 -2.23
C ALA A 89 -1.56 9.16 -3.18
N GLY A 90 -2.62 9.85 -2.75
CA GLY A 90 -3.42 10.73 -3.62
C GLY A 90 -4.28 10.00 -4.66
N LEU A 91 -4.45 8.67 -4.52
CA LEU A 91 -5.21 7.83 -5.45
C LEU A 91 -6.70 7.72 -5.11
N LEU A 92 -7.08 8.15 -3.91
CA LEU A 92 -8.46 8.20 -3.44
C LEU A 92 -8.75 9.56 -2.81
N PRO A 93 -9.87 10.20 -3.17
CA PRO A 93 -10.30 11.42 -2.50
C PRO A 93 -10.78 11.11 -1.08
N VAL A 94 -10.57 12.04 -0.17
CA VAL A 94 -11.16 12.03 1.17
C VAL A 94 -12.56 12.67 1.12
N GLU A 95 -13.51 12.16 1.90
CA GLU A 95 -14.85 12.76 2.03
C GLU A 95 -14.81 13.96 2.99
N ASN A 96 -14.06 13.83 4.09
CA ASN A 96 -13.78 14.90 5.06
C ASN A 96 -12.34 14.81 5.53
N GLY A 97 -11.87 15.88 6.16
CA GLY A 97 -10.50 15.99 6.63
C GLY A 97 -9.49 16.28 5.52
N HIS A 98 -8.22 16.20 5.84
CA HIS A 98 -7.15 16.54 4.91
C HIS A 98 -5.97 15.60 5.06
N ILE A 99 -5.25 15.35 3.96
CA ILE A 99 -3.96 14.67 3.97
C ILE A 99 -2.94 15.61 3.31
N TYR A 100 -1.89 15.92 4.04
CA TYR A 100 -0.76 16.72 3.55
C TYR A 100 0.46 15.82 3.47
N THR A 101 1.26 15.97 2.40
CA THR A 101 2.48 15.20 2.19
C THR A 101 3.63 16.13 1.79
N ASP A 102 4.80 15.88 2.36
CA ASP A 102 6.05 16.52 1.94
C ASP A 102 6.67 15.66 0.84
N GLY A 103 6.66 16.18 -0.40
CA GLY A 103 7.04 15.43 -1.60
C GLY A 103 5.93 14.56 -2.18
N GLN A 104 6.30 13.68 -3.11
CA GLN A 104 5.37 12.76 -3.79
C GLN A 104 5.33 11.40 -3.11
N PRO A 105 4.19 10.99 -2.50
CA PRO A 105 4.02 9.64 -2.01
C PRO A 105 3.97 8.65 -3.18
N SER A 106 4.66 7.53 -3.02
CA SER A 106 4.70 6.46 -4.02
C SER A 106 4.18 5.16 -3.44
N LEU A 107 3.08 4.65 -4.00
CA LEU A 107 2.55 3.34 -3.67
C LEU A 107 3.20 2.29 -4.59
N LEU A 108 4.08 1.46 -4.02
CA LEU A 108 4.76 0.42 -4.78
C LEU A 108 3.75 -0.49 -5.51
N GLY A 109 4.00 -0.72 -6.79
CA GLY A 109 3.23 -1.65 -7.61
C GLY A 109 1.92 -1.11 -8.20
N VAL A 110 1.45 0.08 -7.81
CA VAL A 110 0.19 0.64 -8.34
C VAL A 110 0.41 1.77 -9.34
N ASN A 111 1.45 2.57 -9.15
CA ASN A 111 1.66 3.81 -9.91
C ASN A 111 2.36 3.65 -11.27
N ALA A 112 2.82 2.47 -11.61
CA ALA A 112 3.39 2.26 -12.94
C ALA A 112 2.26 2.19 -13.97
N ALA A 113 2.07 3.24 -14.75
CA ALA A 113 1.12 3.32 -15.86
C ALA A 113 1.57 2.40 -17.01
N LEU A 114 1.53 1.07 -16.77
CA LEU A 114 1.97 0.10 -17.76
C LEU A 114 0.86 -0.26 -18.74
N MET A 115 1.22 -0.35 -20.00
CA MET A 115 0.31 -0.66 -21.10
C MET A 115 0.56 -2.07 -21.62
N ASN A 116 -0.48 -2.90 -21.62
CA ASN A 116 -0.37 -4.32 -22.00
C ASN A 116 0.07 -4.53 -23.46
N ASP A 117 -0.22 -3.60 -24.35
CA ASP A 117 0.13 -3.68 -25.78
C ASP A 117 1.56 -3.23 -26.09
N LEU A 118 2.23 -2.58 -25.14
CA LEU A 118 3.64 -2.22 -25.27
C LEU A 118 4.53 -3.35 -24.77
N THR A 119 5.76 -3.39 -25.33
CA THR A 119 6.83 -4.29 -24.85
C THR A 119 7.22 -3.96 -23.42
N GLY A 120 7.82 -4.91 -22.71
CA GLY A 120 8.38 -4.67 -21.37
C GLY A 120 9.38 -3.52 -21.38
N GLU A 121 10.25 -3.45 -22.37
CA GLU A 121 11.21 -2.36 -22.58
C GLU A 121 10.52 -0.98 -22.61
N ARG A 122 9.50 -0.83 -23.46
CA ARG A 122 8.74 0.43 -23.55
C ARG A 122 8.01 0.73 -22.24
N ASN A 123 7.55 -0.29 -21.54
CA ASN A 123 6.89 -0.14 -20.24
C ASN A 123 7.88 0.28 -19.14
N VAL A 124 9.14 -0.16 -19.17
CA VAL A 124 10.19 0.35 -18.27
C VAL A 124 10.35 1.85 -18.46
N HIS A 125 10.48 2.31 -19.72
CA HIS A 125 10.61 3.73 -20.01
C HIS A 125 9.37 4.52 -19.60
N LEU A 126 8.18 4.06 -19.97
CA LEU A 126 6.92 4.73 -19.66
C LEU A 126 6.68 4.79 -18.15
N GLY A 127 6.87 3.65 -17.47
CA GLY A 127 6.68 3.54 -16.03
C GLY A 127 7.67 4.39 -15.25
N GLY A 128 8.95 4.39 -15.63
CA GLY A 128 9.97 5.23 -15.01
C GLY A 128 9.64 6.73 -15.12
N LEU A 129 9.26 7.18 -16.32
CA LEU A 129 8.83 8.56 -16.53
C LEU A 129 7.56 8.91 -15.73
N ALA A 130 6.57 8.01 -15.69
CA ALA A 130 5.35 8.18 -14.89
C ALA A 130 5.63 8.27 -13.39
N MET A 131 6.70 7.60 -12.92
CA MET A 131 7.19 7.71 -11.55
C MET A 131 8.01 8.98 -11.29
N GLY A 132 8.18 9.84 -12.30
CA GLY A 132 8.91 11.11 -12.21
C GLY A 132 10.42 10.98 -12.33
N MET A 133 10.94 9.88 -12.89
CA MET A 133 12.35 9.79 -13.29
C MET A 133 12.58 10.60 -14.57
N SER A 134 13.78 11.20 -14.72
CA SER A 134 14.19 11.78 -15.99
C SER A 134 14.49 10.69 -17.04
N ARG A 135 14.54 11.06 -18.33
CA ARG A 135 14.91 10.12 -19.40
C ARG A 135 16.32 9.52 -19.19
N GLU A 136 17.23 10.30 -18.65
CA GLU A 136 18.58 9.86 -18.34
C GLU A 136 18.57 8.86 -17.20
N GLN A 137 17.87 9.15 -16.11
CA GLN A 137 17.72 8.23 -14.98
C GLN A 137 17.09 6.89 -15.39
N VAL A 138 16.07 6.92 -16.26
CA VAL A 138 15.46 5.67 -16.76
C VAL A 138 16.46 4.89 -17.60
N ARG A 139 17.20 5.54 -18.48
CA ARG A 139 18.22 4.88 -19.31
C ARG A 139 19.32 4.25 -18.46
N ASP A 140 19.82 4.99 -17.48
CA ASP A 140 20.94 4.55 -16.64
C ASP A 140 20.53 3.39 -15.71
N ARG A 141 19.27 3.36 -15.27
CA ARG A 141 18.72 2.30 -14.40
C ARG A 141 18.01 1.17 -15.16
N TYR A 142 17.93 1.26 -16.49
CA TYR A 142 17.19 0.29 -17.31
C TYR A 142 17.62 -1.15 -17.06
N GLN A 143 18.93 -1.41 -17.13
CA GLN A 143 19.45 -2.77 -16.95
C GLN A 143 19.23 -3.28 -15.53
N GLU A 144 19.41 -2.45 -14.50
CA GLU A 144 19.11 -2.78 -13.11
C GLU A 144 17.64 -3.20 -12.94
N ILE A 145 16.70 -2.45 -13.55
CA ILE A 145 15.27 -2.75 -13.49
C ILE A 145 14.96 -4.12 -14.13
N VAL A 146 15.53 -4.39 -15.30
CA VAL A 146 15.33 -5.63 -16.05
C VAL A 146 15.86 -6.81 -15.25
N ASP A 147 17.11 -6.73 -14.79
CA ASP A 147 17.78 -7.80 -14.03
C ASP A 147 17.07 -8.06 -12.70
N PHE A 148 16.70 -7.01 -11.98
CA PHE A 148 15.98 -7.15 -10.73
C PHE A 148 14.62 -7.84 -10.91
N SER A 149 13.91 -7.55 -12.01
CA SER A 149 12.61 -8.17 -12.30
C SER A 149 12.73 -9.67 -12.60
N GLY A 150 13.91 -10.14 -13.03
CA GLY A 150 14.12 -11.50 -13.52
C GLY A 150 13.21 -11.85 -14.71
N ILE A 151 12.85 -10.83 -15.52
CA ILE A 151 11.92 -11.04 -16.64
C ILE A 151 12.55 -11.90 -17.72
N ASN A 152 13.86 -11.79 -17.88
CA ASN A 152 14.64 -12.50 -18.90
C ASN A 152 15.27 -13.80 -18.39
N ASP A 153 15.02 -14.25 -17.15
CA ASP A 153 15.62 -15.47 -16.58
C ASP A 153 15.37 -16.74 -17.44
N LYS A 154 14.30 -16.76 -18.23
CA LYS A 154 13.88 -17.91 -19.05
C LYS A 154 13.82 -17.62 -20.55
N GLY A 155 14.28 -16.47 -20.99
CA GLY A 155 14.24 -16.03 -22.39
C GLY A 155 14.11 -14.51 -22.49
N ASP A 156 14.21 -13.97 -23.70
CA ASP A 156 14.14 -12.54 -23.96
C ASP A 156 12.68 -12.02 -23.93
N PHE A 157 12.08 -12.03 -22.75
CA PHE A 157 10.68 -11.59 -22.59
C PHE A 157 10.53 -10.07 -22.58
N ILE A 158 11.58 -9.31 -22.24
CA ILE A 158 11.49 -7.85 -22.15
C ILE A 158 11.10 -7.19 -23.48
N THR A 159 11.45 -7.83 -24.60
CA THR A 159 11.13 -7.38 -25.96
C THR A 159 9.69 -7.70 -26.38
N LEU A 160 8.99 -8.56 -25.62
CA LEU A 160 7.63 -8.98 -25.94
C LEU A 160 6.58 -8.04 -25.31
N PRO A 161 5.38 -7.93 -25.92
CA PRO A 161 4.27 -7.18 -25.35
C PRO A 161 3.84 -7.74 -23.98
N MET A 162 3.57 -6.86 -23.01
CA MET A 162 3.20 -7.26 -21.64
C MET A 162 1.93 -8.12 -21.55
N ARG A 163 1.03 -8.07 -22.55
CA ARG A 163 -0.13 -8.99 -22.62
C ARG A 163 0.26 -10.47 -22.67
N THR A 164 1.51 -10.79 -23.06
CA THR A 164 2.03 -12.17 -23.09
C THR A 164 2.61 -12.61 -21.75
N TYR A 165 2.72 -11.71 -20.79
CA TYR A 165 3.29 -11.99 -19.48
C TYR A 165 2.30 -12.71 -18.58
N SER A 166 2.80 -13.59 -17.73
CA SER A 166 2.02 -14.05 -16.59
C SER A 166 1.75 -12.89 -15.62
N SER A 167 0.73 -13.05 -14.78
CA SER A 167 0.42 -12.06 -13.73
C SER A 167 1.62 -11.79 -12.82
N GLY A 168 2.39 -12.84 -12.49
CA GLY A 168 3.61 -12.73 -11.70
C GLY A 168 4.73 -11.96 -12.42
N MET A 169 4.94 -12.21 -13.71
CA MET A 169 5.93 -11.45 -14.51
C MET A 169 5.57 -9.97 -14.57
N ALA A 170 4.31 -9.66 -14.85
CA ALA A 170 3.83 -8.28 -14.89
C ALA A 170 3.98 -7.58 -13.53
N ALA A 171 3.67 -8.27 -12.43
CA ALA A 171 3.81 -7.74 -11.08
C ALA A 171 5.29 -7.48 -10.71
N ARG A 172 6.20 -8.41 -11.06
CA ARG A 172 7.64 -8.25 -10.84
C ARG A 172 8.19 -7.04 -11.59
N LEU A 173 7.84 -6.87 -12.86
CA LEU A 173 8.30 -5.72 -13.64
C LEU A 173 7.76 -4.39 -13.07
N ARG A 174 6.47 -4.32 -12.68
CA ARG A 174 5.89 -3.15 -12.00
C ARG A 174 6.66 -2.78 -10.74
N PHE A 175 6.90 -3.77 -9.89
CA PHE A 175 7.64 -3.57 -8.64
C PHE A 175 9.07 -3.07 -8.93
N SER A 176 9.77 -3.67 -9.89
CA SER A 176 11.15 -3.31 -10.24
C SER A 176 11.27 -1.87 -10.72
N ILE A 177 10.32 -1.41 -11.54
CA ILE A 177 10.26 -0.02 -12.00
C ILE A 177 10.03 0.93 -10.82
N ALA A 178 9.06 0.60 -9.96
CA ALA A 178 8.74 1.43 -8.80
C ALA A 178 9.90 1.47 -7.79
N ALA A 179 10.57 0.33 -7.57
CA ALA A 179 11.70 0.22 -6.64
C ALA A 179 13.02 0.82 -7.17
N ALA A 180 13.06 1.25 -8.43
CA ALA A 180 14.25 1.85 -9.02
C ALA A 180 14.44 3.32 -8.64
N LYS A 181 13.43 4.00 -8.11
CA LYS A 181 13.49 5.41 -7.71
C LYS A 181 13.59 5.53 -6.19
N ASP A 182 14.26 6.57 -5.72
CA ASP A 182 14.20 7.01 -4.33
C ASP A 182 12.89 7.78 -4.09
N HIS A 183 12.28 7.58 -2.93
CA HIS A 183 10.95 8.12 -2.60
C HIS A 183 10.99 8.96 -1.33
N ASP A 184 10.33 10.12 -1.34
CA ASP A 184 10.14 10.92 -0.12
C ASP A 184 9.22 10.21 0.87
N VAL A 185 8.11 9.67 0.37
CA VAL A 185 7.17 8.85 1.13
C VAL A 185 6.91 7.56 0.37
N LEU A 186 7.36 6.45 0.93
CA LEU A 186 7.23 5.12 0.35
C LEU A 186 6.08 4.35 1.00
N LEU A 187 5.12 3.93 0.19
CA LEU A 187 3.95 3.19 0.63
C LEU A 187 4.01 1.77 0.07
N ILE A 188 3.95 0.77 0.96
CA ILE A 188 4.08 -0.64 0.61
C ILE A 188 2.83 -1.37 1.07
N ASP A 189 2.05 -1.91 0.13
CA ASP A 189 0.94 -2.80 0.44
C ASP A 189 1.36 -4.25 0.22
N GLU A 190 1.14 -5.13 1.20
CA GLU A 190 1.50 -6.56 1.17
C GLU A 190 0.96 -7.31 -0.05
N ALA A 191 -0.12 -6.81 -0.67
CA ALA A 191 -0.64 -7.35 -1.94
C ALA A 191 0.42 -7.40 -3.07
N LEU A 192 1.59 -6.76 -2.85
CA LEU A 192 2.72 -6.73 -3.78
C LEU A 192 3.70 -7.90 -3.59
N ALA A 193 3.56 -8.72 -2.56
CA ALA A 193 4.37 -9.93 -2.33
C ALA A 193 4.04 -11.05 -3.34
N THR A 194 3.73 -10.66 -4.61
CA THR A 194 3.45 -11.58 -5.71
C THR A 194 4.75 -11.95 -6.40
N GLY A 195 5.03 -13.25 -6.46
CA GLY A 195 6.23 -13.78 -7.10
C GLY A 195 6.67 -15.09 -6.48
N ASP A 196 7.73 -15.69 -7.02
CA ASP A 196 8.37 -16.83 -6.40
C ASP A 196 9.18 -16.41 -5.15
N ARG A 197 9.59 -17.38 -4.34
CA ARG A 197 10.35 -17.14 -3.09
C ARG A 197 11.64 -16.35 -3.31
N SER A 198 12.25 -16.50 -4.48
CA SER A 198 13.51 -15.80 -4.81
C SER A 198 13.28 -14.32 -5.02
N PHE A 199 12.20 -13.96 -5.72
CA PHE A 199 11.81 -12.57 -5.95
C PHE A 199 11.31 -11.91 -4.65
N GLN A 200 10.56 -12.63 -3.82
CA GLN A 200 10.14 -12.14 -2.49
C GLN A 200 11.34 -11.71 -1.65
N LYS A 201 12.37 -12.58 -1.55
CA LYS A 201 13.59 -12.24 -0.81
C LYS A 201 14.30 -11.02 -1.38
N ARG A 202 14.49 -10.95 -2.71
CA ARG A 202 15.11 -9.77 -3.37
C ARG A 202 14.30 -8.50 -3.11
N SER A 203 12.97 -8.59 -3.15
CA SER A 203 12.08 -7.46 -2.87
C SER A 203 12.19 -6.98 -1.42
N GLU A 204 12.24 -7.90 -0.44
CA GLU A 204 12.47 -7.56 0.97
C GLU A 204 13.81 -6.84 1.17
N ASP A 205 14.88 -7.35 0.56
CA ASP A 205 16.20 -6.73 0.64
C ASP A 205 16.18 -5.33 0.00
N ARG A 206 15.52 -5.16 -1.17
CA ARG A 206 15.38 -3.85 -1.82
C ARG A 206 14.54 -2.87 -1.01
N ILE A 207 13.46 -3.32 -0.38
CA ILE A 207 12.65 -2.51 0.54
C ILE A 207 13.50 -2.02 1.71
N ARG A 208 14.38 -2.88 2.27
CA ARG A 208 15.31 -2.48 3.33
C ARG A 208 16.32 -1.41 2.88
N GLU A 209 16.78 -1.50 1.62
CA GLU A 209 17.65 -0.46 1.04
C GLU A 209 16.90 0.85 0.82
N LEU A 210 15.74 0.79 0.16
CA LEU A 210 14.89 1.96 -0.07
C LEU A 210 14.54 2.66 1.23
N ARG A 211 14.27 1.91 2.31
CA ARG A 211 14.01 2.47 3.64
C ARG A 211 15.17 3.33 4.16
N LYS A 212 16.43 2.99 3.86
CA LYS A 212 17.59 3.77 4.32
C LYS A 212 17.67 5.15 3.65
N HIS A 213 17.11 5.27 2.46
CA HIS A 213 17.16 6.47 1.63
C HIS A 213 15.80 7.20 1.55
N ALA A 214 14.70 6.51 1.87
CA ALA A 214 13.36 7.10 1.89
C ALA A 214 13.20 8.08 3.06
N GLY A 215 12.43 9.13 2.82
CA GLY A 215 12.05 10.08 3.87
C GLY A 215 11.18 9.42 4.93
N THR A 216 10.13 8.70 4.52
CA THR A 216 9.20 7.96 5.40
C THR A 216 8.68 6.72 4.69
N VAL A 217 8.48 5.65 5.45
CA VAL A 217 7.96 4.37 4.90
C VAL A 217 6.70 3.96 5.64
N PHE A 218 5.65 3.62 4.89
CA PHE A 218 4.47 2.92 5.41
C PHE A 218 4.45 1.49 4.88
N LEU A 219 4.33 0.53 5.77
CA LEU A 219 4.28 -0.90 5.45
C LEU A 219 2.98 -1.50 5.94
N VAL A 220 2.13 -1.97 5.03
CA VAL A 220 1.01 -2.86 5.34
C VAL A 220 1.49 -4.29 5.25
N SER A 221 1.40 -5.05 6.34
CA SER A 221 1.68 -6.49 6.35
C SER A 221 0.77 -7.23 7.31
N HIS A 222 0.41 -8.46 6.93
CA HIS A 222 -0.26 -9.42 7.82
C HIS A 222 0.75 -10.25 8.64
N ASN A 223 2.04 -10.10 8.35
CA ASN A 223 3.10 -10.79 9.06
C ASN A 223 3.67 -9.89 10.15
N ASN A 224 3.28 -10.14 11.41
CA ASN A 224 3.75 -9.41 12.58
C ASN A 224 5.29 -9.40 12.70
N LYS A 225 5.96 -10.48 12.25
CA LYS A 225 7.42 -10.51 12.24
C LYS A 225 8.00 -9.48 11.28
N SER A 226 7.47 -9.37 10.06
CA SER A 226 7.93 -8.34 9.10
C SER A 226 7.74 -6.93 9.66
N ILE A 227 6.61 -6.67 10.35
CA ILE A 227 6.37 -5.39 11.02
C ILE A 227 7.43 -5.13 12.12
N ARG A 228 7.69 -6.13 13.00
CA ARG A 228 8.72 -6.01 14.05
C ARG A 228 10.12 -5.75 13.51
N ASP A 229 10.48 -6.45 12.43
CA ASP A 229 11.83 -6.34 11.84
C ASP A 229 12.02 -5.04 11.07
N THR A 230 10.91 -4.39 10.65
CA THR A 230 10.96 -3.27 9.69
C THR A 230 10.49 -1.95 10.30
N CYS A 231 9.50 -1.93 11.19
CA CYS A 231 8.85 -0.71 11.64
C CYS A 231 9.22 -0.36 13.06
N ASP A 232 9.34 0.93 13.33
CA ASP A 232 9.62 1.49 14.67
C ASP A 232 8.32 1.89 15.39
N ARG A 233 7.27 2.19 14.60
CA ARG A 233 5.95 2.64 15.04
C ARG A 233 4.86 1.90 14.27
N VAL A 234 3.71 1.70 14.89
CA VAL A 234 2.59 1.01 14.28
C VAL A 234 1.29 1.79 14.49
N LEU A 235 0.53 1.92 13.41
CA LEU A 235 -0.85 2.38 13.42
C LEU A 235 -1.77 1.17 13.31
N TRP A 236 -2.59 0.91 14.32
CA TRP A 236 -3.58 -0.14 14.28
C TRP A 236 -4.95 0.42 13.92
N LEU A 237 -5.42 0.04 12.74
CA LEU A 237 -6.77 0.34 12.26
C LEU A 237 -7.73 -0.81 12.55
N GLU A 238 -8.89 -0.48 13.12
CA GLU A 238 -9.98 -1.42 13.31
C GLU A 238 -11.30 -0.79 12.90
N ARG A 239 -12.02 -1.44 11.96
CA ARG A 239 -13.30 -0.96 11.40
C ARG A 239 -13.29 0.48 10.88
N GLY A 240 -12.17 0.88 10.31
CA GLY A 240 -11.95 2.22 9.76
C GLY A 240 -11.43 3.26 10.75
N GLU A 241 -11.32 2.95 12.02
CA GLU A 241 -10.87 3.87 13.06
C GLU A 241 -9.44 3.56 13.50
N LEU A 242 -8.68 4.57 13.88
CA LEU A 242 -7.36 4.42 14.48
C LEU A 242 -7.53 4.00 15.95
N ARG A 243 -7.28 2.73 16.23
CA ARG A 243 -7.45 2.18 17.58
C ARG A 243 -6.24 2.44 18.47
N MET A 244 -5.05 2.33 17.90
CA MET A 244 -3.80 2.56 18.63
C MET A 244 -2.72 3.08 17.69
N ASP A 245 -1.87 3.97 18.20
CA ASP A 245 -0.71 4.55 17.54
C ASP A 245 0.44 4.57 18.54
N GLY A 246 1.55 3.92 18.25
CA GLY A 246 2.66 3.85 19.19
C GLY A 246 3.82 2.96 18.74
N PRO A 247 4.77 2.70 19.67
CA PRO A 247 5.90 1.82 19.43
C PRO A 247 5.46 0.42 18.96
N THR A 248 6.21 -0.17 18.04
CA THR A 248 5.85 -1.43 17.40
C THR A 248 5.53 -2.55 18.39
N GLU A 249 6.34 -2.74 19.41
CA GLU A 249 6.15 -3.86 20.37
C GLU A 249 4.87 -3.67 21.20
N ASP A 250 4.58 -2.44 21.62
CA ASP A 250 3.39 -2.14 22.45
C ASP A 250 2.11 -2.39 21.66
N VAL A 251 2.04 -1.87 20.42
CA VAL A 251 0.86 -2.00 19.58
C VAL A 251 0.67 -3.45 19.13
N LEU A 252 1.74 -4.15 18.75
CA LEU A 252 1.65 -5.56 18.35
C LEU A 252 1.22 -6.46 19.48
N LYS A 253 1.67 -6.22 20.71
CA LYS A 253 1.25 -6.98 21.89
C LYS A 253 -0.26 -6.89 22.10
N GLU A 254 -0.81 -5.69 22.03
CA GLU A 254 -2.26 -5.45 22.18
C GLU A 254 -3.05 -6.05 21.00
N TYR A 255 -2.50 -5.94 19.78
CA TYR A 255 -3.12 -6.51 18.59
C TYR A 255 -3.16 -8.05 18.63
N GLU A 256 -2.07 -8.70 19.03
CA GLU A 256 -1.99 -10.16 19.21
C GLU A 256 -2.96 -10.64 20.30
N ALA A 257 -3.07 -9.90 21.39
CA ALA A 257 -4.07 -10.19 22.43
C ALA A 257 -5.51 -10.08 21.89
N PHE A 258 -5.77 -9.10 21.05
CA PHE A 258 -7.08 -8.88 20.44
C PHE A 258 -7.45 -9.96 19.43
N THR A 259 -6.50 -10.37 18.57
CA THR A 259 -6.74 -11.38 17.51
C THR A 259 -6.64 -12.82 18.00
N GLY A 260 -6.10 -13.05 19.20
CA GLY A 260 -5.81 -14.39 19.72
C GLY A 260 -4.59 -15.04 19.10
N ASP A 261 -3.78 -14.29 18.35
CA ASP A 261 -2.59 -14.77 17.65
C ASP A 261 -1.38 -14.71 18.58
N LYS A 262 -0.94 -15.89 19.09
CA LYS A 262 0.25 -16.01 19.93
C LYS A 262 1.47 -16.27 19.06
N SER A 263 1.93 -15.28 18.32
CA SER A 263 3.26 -15.36 17.68
C SER A 263 4.38 -15.39 18.73
N PRO A 264 5.48 -16.17 18.53
CA PRO A 264 6.57 -16.24 19.48
C PRO A 264 7.20 -14.87 19.71
N GLN A 265 7.28 -14.45 20.96
CA GLN A 265 7.92 -13.18 21.34
C GLN A 265 9.37 -13.14 20.84
N ALA A 266 9.72 -12.11 20.09
CA ALA A 266 11.10 -11.87 19.69
C ALA A 266 11.95 -11.54 20.92
N LYS A 267 13.14 -12.16 21.03
CA LYS A 267 14.11 -11.81 22.08
C LYS A 267 14.50 -10.34 21.92
N PRO A 268 14.61 -9.57 23.01
CA PRO A 268 14.98 -8.16 22.94
C PRO A 268 16.34 -7.99 22.25
N LYS A 269 16.41 -7.06 21.30
CA LYS A 269 17.66 -6.68 20.63
C LYS A 269 18.65 -6.19 21.70
N PRO A 270 19.93 -6.63 21.67
CA PRO A 270 20.93 -6.10 22.58
C PRO A 270 21.07 -4.58 22.35
N LYS A 271 21.03 -3.81 23.44
CA LYS A 271 21.30 -2.37 23.42
C LYS A 271 22.68 -2.12 22.80
N ALA A 272 22.74 -1.22 21.82
CA ALA A 272 24.03 -0.77 21.28
C ALA A 272 24.92 -0.24 22.41
N PRO A 273 26.25 -0.51 22.39
CA PRO A 273 27.15 -0.01 23.41
C PRO A 273 27.18 1.53 23.34
N VAL A 274 27.04 2.14 24.51
CA VAL A 274 27.21 3.60 24.69
C VAL A 274 28.68 3.91 24.40
N PRO A 275 29.01 4.83 23.48
CA PRO A 275 30.39 5.25 23.29
C PRO A 275 30.87 5.97 24.55
N SER A 276 32.00 5.51 25.07
CA SER A 276 32.75 6.12 26.18
C SER A 276 33.47 7.39 25.74
#